data_e33539dd42dbbce93bbc9c7fb4ed7757
#
_entry.id   e33539dd42dbbce93bbc9c7fb4ed7757
#
_cell.length_a   1.000
_cell.length_b   1.000
_cell.length_c   1.000
_cell.angle_alpha   90.00
_cell.angle_beta   90.00
_cell.angle_gamma   90.00
#
_symmetry.space_group_name_H-M   'P 1'
#
loop_
_entity.id
_entity.type
_entity.pdbx_description
1 polymer ?
#
loop_
_entity_poly.entity_id
_entity_poly.type
_entity_poly.pdbx_seq_one_letter_code
_entity_poly.pdbx_strand_id
1 'polypeptide(L)'
;MFRKRIEELLNDRQDKLVIDLRAKEDYNKETFPGAIHIYHKDFYKYLGILPKNKRIYLICYTGVTGDEIAEDLSQKGYDVYSVEDGYRAVVRMNVHRLLTNNGKSRSIYK
;
A
#
# COMPACT_ATOMS: atom_id res chain seq x y z
N MET A 1 7.22 14.76 4.12
CA MET A 1 7.84 13.50 3.97
C MET A 1 6.91 12.51 3.33
N PHE A 2 7.43 11.65 2.56
CA PHE A 2 6.59 10.75 1.77
C PHE A 2 6.77 9.29 2.16
N ARG A 3 7.19 9.00 3.37
CA ARG A 3 7.39 7.64 3.82
C ARG A 3 6.73 7.44 5.16
N LYS A 4 6.05 6.32 5.35
CA LYS A 4 5.45 5.98 6.63
C LYS A 4 5.70 4.52 6.94
N ARG A 5 5.74 4.17 8.22
CA ARG A 5 5.94 2.79 8.61
C ARG A 5 4.62 2.04 8.50
N ILE A 6 4.70 0.72 8.43
CA ILE A 6 3.50 -0.11 8.31
C ILE A 6 2.55 0.11 9.48
N GLU A 7 3.07 0.38 10.67
CA GLU A 7 2.21 0.63 11.82
C GLU A 7 1.34 1.86 11.61
N GLU A 8 1.89 2.86 10.93
CA GLU A 8 1.12 4.08 10.67
C GLU A 8 0.00 3.80 9.69
N LEU A 9 0.24 2.97 8.71
CA LEU A 9 -0.82 2.58 7.79
C LEU A 9 -1.91 1.81 8.53
N LEU A 10 -1.51 0.87 9.38
CA LEU A 10 -2.48 0.07 10.11
C LEU A 10 -3.33 0.90 11.07
N ASN A 11 -2.79 1.98 11.57
CA ASN A 11 -3.51 2.85 12.49
C ASN A 11 -4.20 4.02 11.84
N ASP A 12 -4.07 4.17 10.54
CA ASP A 12 -4.67 5.29 9.83
C ASP A 12 -6.14 5.05 9.62
N ARG A 13 -6.98 5.87 10.22
CA ARG A 13 -8.42 5.71 10.12
C ARG A 13 -9.05 6.53 9.02
N GLN A 14 -8.24 7.28 8.28
CA GLN A 14 -8.78 8.08 7.19
C GLN A 14 -9.08 7.20 6.00
N ASP A 15 -9.97 7.69 5.15
CA ASP A 15 -10.24 7.03 3.89
C ASP A 15 -8.96 7.02 3.08
N LYS A 16 -8.58 5.87 2.60
CA LYS A 16 -7.29 5.73 1.93
C LYS A 16 -7.32 4.66 0.86
N LEU A 17 -6.36 4.75 -0.04
CA LEU A 17 -6.18 3.80 -1.11
C LEU A 17 -4.81 3.16 -0.93
N VAL A 18 -4.77 1.85 -0.88
CA VAL A 18 -3.50 1.13 -0.77
C VAL A 18 -3.23 0.47 -2.11
N ILE A 19 -2.05 0.71 -2.67
CA ILE A 19 -1.67 0.19 -3.98
C ILE A 19 -0.45 -0.71 -3.83
N ASP A 20 -0.58 -1.95 -4.29
CA ASP A 20 0.54 -2.89 -4.33
C ASP A 20 1.21 -2.73 -5.68
N LEU A 21 2.48 -2.37 -5.66
CA LEU A 21 3.24 -2.07 -6.88
C LEU A 21 4.02 -3.27 -7.41
N ARG A 22 3.93 -4.40 -6.73
CA ARG A 22 4.72 -5.57 -7.10
C ARG A 22 4.19 -6.23 -8.36
N ALA A 23 4.90 -7.25 -8.83
CA ALA A 23 4.46 -7.99 -9.99
C ALA A 23 3.12 -8.67 -9.69
N LYS A 24 2.34 -8.88 -10.73
CA LYS A 24 1.00 -9.42 -10.59
C LYS A 24 0.99 -10.79 -9.91
N GLU A 25 1.98 -11.62 -10.19
CA GLU A 25 2.05 -12.94 -9.60
C GLU A 25 2.15 -12.87 -8.09
N ASP A 26 2.94 -11.93 -7.58
CA ASP A 26 3.10 -11.78 -6.14
C ASP A 26 1.85 -11.21 -5.52
N TYR A 27 1.24 -10.23 -6.18
CA TYR A 27 0.00 -9.64 -5.70
C TYR A 27 -1.09 -10.72 -5.60
N ASN A 28 -1.16 -11.59 -6.59
CA ASN A 28 -2.19 -12.62 -6.61
C ASN A 28 -1.98 -13.68 -5.54
N LYS A 29 -0.75 -13.91 -5.13
CA LYS A 29 -0.49 -14.87 -4.08
C LYS A 29 -0.92 -14.33 -2.73
N GLU A 30 -0.60 -13.08 -2.48
CA GLU A 30 -0.89 -12.47 -1.21
C GLU A 30 -0.61 -10.98 -1.31
N THR A 31 -1.45 -10.15 -0.73
CA THR A 31 -1.23 -8.72 -0.72
C THR A 31 -1.79 -8.13 0.57
N PHE A 32 -1.53 -6.86 0.81
CA PHE A 32 -2.12 -6.17 1.95
C PHE A 32 -3.65 -6.18 1.73
N PRO A 33 -4.42 -6.57 2.74
CA PRO A 33 -5.88 -6.69 2.56
C PRO A 33 -6.51 -5.39 2.06
N GLY A 34 -7.25 -5.50 0.96
CA GLY A 34 -7.91 -4.35 0.37
C GLY A 34 -7.07 -3.57 -0.63
N ALA A 35 -5.82 -3.95 -0.82
CA ALA A 35 -4.96 -3.23 -1.77
C ALA A 35 -5.38 -3.53 -3.21
N ILE A 36 -5.28 -2.51 -4.06
CA ILE A 36 -5.43 -2.73 -5.48
C ILE A 36 -4.06 -2.93 -6.08
N HIS A 37 -4.00 -3.42 -7.29
CA HIS A 37 -2.73 -3.70 -7.95
C HIS A 37 -2.46 -2.75 -9.09
N ILE A 38 -1.29 -2.12 -9.09
CA ILE A 38 -0.78 -1.40 -10.23
C ILE A 38 0.71 -1.69 -10.26
N TYR A 39 1.15 -2.46 -11.25
CA TYR A 39 2.56 -2.81 -11.37
C TYR A 39 3.38 -1.55 -11.54
N HIS A 40 4.50 -1.43 -10.84
CA HIS A 40 5.23 -0.17 -10.80
C HIS A 40 5.68 0.32 -12.17
N LYS A 41 5.97 -0.58 -13.09
CA LYS A 41 6.41 -0.16 -14.42
C LYS A 41 5.28 0.43 -15.25
N ASP A 42 4.04 0.17 -14.87
CA ASP A 42 2.89 0.70 -15.58
C ASP A 42 2.22 1.83 -14.81
N PHE A 43 2.79 2.21 -13.69
CA PHE A 43 2.11 3.09 -12.74
C PHE A 43 1.60 4.38 -13.36
N TYR A 44 2.46 5.04 -14.14
CA TYR A 44 2.08 6.35 -14.67
C TYR A 44 1.01 6.29 -15.75
N LYS A 45 0.72 5.10 -16.30
CA LYS A 45 -0.39 4.97 -17.23
C LYS A 45 -1.71 5.21 -16.51
N TYR A 46 -1.73 4.99 -15.18
CA TYR A 46 -2.97 5.10 -14.41
C TYR A 46 -3.05 6.37 -13.59
N LEU A 47 -2.11 7.29 -13.80
CA LEU A 47 -2.07 8.50 -13.00
C LEU A 47 -3.39 9.28 -13.07
N GLY A 48 -4.02 9.29 -14.23
CA GLY A 48 -5.24 10.07 -14.40
C GLY A 48 -6.42 9.60 -13.57
N ILE A 49 -6.38 8.36 -13.07
CA ILE A 49 -7.50 7.87 -12.26
C ILE A 49 -7.20 7.91 -10.77
N LEU A 50 -6.01 8.35 -10.39
CA LEU A 50 -5.66 8.37 -8.97
C LEU A 50 -6.24 9.61 -8.30
N PRO A 51 -6.83 9.46 -7.11
CA PRO A 51 -7.46 10.59 -6.45
C PRO A 51 -6.43 11.49 -5.78
N LYS A 52 -6.69 12.79 -5.79
CA LYS A 52 -5.88 13.72 -5.05
C LYS A 52 -6.53 14.09 -3.72
N ASN A 53 -7.76 13.66 -3.51
CA ASN A 53 -8.48 13.96 -2.28
C ASN A 53 -8.53 12.79 -1.32
N LYS A 54 -7.66 11.81 -1.51
CA LYS A 54 -7.63 10.63 -0.67
C LYS A 54 -6.17 10.26 -0.46
N ARG A 55 -5.85 9.78 0.74
CA ARG A 55 -4.48 9.39 1.03
C ARG A 55 -4.15 8.10 0.32
N ILE A 56 -2.96 8.02 -0.27
CA ILE A 56 -2.50 6.85 -1.02
C ILE A 56 -1.28 6.27 -0.34
N TYR A 57 -1.29 4.95 -0.14
CA TYR A 57 -0.11 4.25 0.37
C TYR A 57 0.39 3.32 -0.72
N LEU A 58 1.70 3.35 -0.97
CA LEU A 58 2.31 2.52 -2.00
C LEU A 58 3.16 1.45 -1.34
N ILE A 59 2.96 0.20 -1.73
CA ILE A 59 3.73 -0.92 -1.21
C ILE A 59 4.45 -1.60 -2.35
N CYS A 60 5.79 -1.62 -2.31
CA CYS A 60 6.57 -2.38 -3.28
C CYS A 60 7.32 -3.45 -2.51
N TYR A 61 8.34 -4.06 -3.09
CA TYR A 61 9.02 -5.16 -2.42
C TYR A 61 9.79 -4.69 -1.18
N THR A 62 10.59 -3.63 -1.32
CA THR A 62 11.49 -3.20 -0.24
C THR A 62 11.34 -1.74 0.13
N GLY A 63 10.49 -1.01 -0.55
CA GLY A 63 10.28 0.41 -0.27
C GLY A 63 11.00 1.35 -1.22
N VAL A 64 11.99 0.87 -1.98
CA VAL A 64 12.77 1.76 -2.84
C VAL A 64 11.94 2.34 -3.98
N THR A 65 11.27 1.47 -4.73
CA THR A 65 10.45 1.94 -5.84
C THR A 65 9.29 2.79 -5.33
N GLY A 66 8.70 2.39 -4.21
CA GLY A 66 7.61 3.17 -3.63
C GLY A 66 8.07 4.56 -3.22
N ASP A 67 9.27 4.66 -2.67
CA ASP A 67 9.82 5.96 -2.28
C ASP A 67 9.96 6.87 -3.49
N GLU A 68 10.46 6.35 -4.59
CA GLU A 68 10.66 7.16 -5.79
C GLU A 68 9.35 7.70 -6.34
N ILE A 69 8.36 6.83 -6.41
CA ILE A 69 7.06 7.24 -6.93
C ILE A 69 6.38 8.21 -5.96
N ALA A 70 6.46 7.93 -4.65
CA ALA A 70 5.81 8.79 -3.67
C ALA A 70 6.41 10.19 -3.69
N GLU A 71 7.73 10.29 -3.83
CA GLU A 71 8.37 11.58 -3.88
C GLU A 71 7.87 12.37 -5.09
N ASP A 72 7.80 11.72 -6.24
CA ASP A 72 7.36 12.37 -7.44
C ASP A 72 5.89 12.82 -7.34
N LEU A 73 5.03 11.96 -6.86
CA LEU A 73 3.63 12.28 -6.73
C LEU A 73 3.37 13.36 -5.68
N SER A 74 4.16 13.37 -4.61
CA SER A 74 4.01 14.40 -3.61
C SER A 74 4.22 15.78 -4.22
N GLN A 75 5.18 15.88 -5.13
CA GLN A 75 5.44 17.15 -5.78
C GLN A 75 4.35 17.53 -6.76
N LYS A 76 3.53 16.58 -7.16
CA LYS A 76 2.42 16.83 -8.05
C LYS A 76 1.10 17.05 -7.31
N GLY A 77 1.16 17.15 -6.01
CA GLY A 77 -0.04 17.48 -5.23
C GLY A 77 -0.84 16.31 -4.69
N TYR A 78 -0.31 15.10 -4.78
CA TYR A 78 -0.99 13.94 -4.21
C TYR A 78 -0.60 13.76 -2.74
N ASP A 79 -1.54 13.26 -1.94
CA ASP A 79 -1.29 12.93 -0.55
C ASP A 79 -0.86 11.46 -0.54
N VAL A 80 0.42 11.20 -0.70
CA VAL A 80 0.91 9.86 -0.96
C VAL A 80 2.11 9.52 -0.09
N TYR A 81 2.17 8.27 0.34
CA TYR A 81 3.26 7.79 1.18
C TYR A 81 3.70 6.41 0.73
N SER A 82 5.00 6.17 0.79
CA SER A 82 5.55 4.86 0.54
C SER A 82 5.64 4.15 1.88
N VAL A 83 5.29 2.88 1.92
CA VAL A 83 5.43 2.10 3.15
C VAL A 83 6.88 1.68 3.30
N GLU A 84 7.49 2.09 4.41
CA GLU A 84 8.88 1.77 4.68
C GLU A 84 9.08 0.26 4.69
N ASP A 85 10.12 -0.22 4.02
CA ASP A 85 10.44 -1.64 3.85
C ASP A 85 9.43 -2.40 3.00
N GLY A 86 8.43 -1.72 2.44
CA GLY A 86 7.52 -2.33 1.48
C GLY A 86 6.81 -3.57 1.99
N TYR A 87 6.68 -4.56 1.13
CA TYR A 87 5.97 -5.78 1.51
C TYR A 87 6.69 -6.59 2.57
N ARG A 88 7.99 -6.37 2.74
CA ARG A 88 8.73 -7.03 3.82
C ARG A 88 8.14 -6.62 5.17
N ALA A 89 7.70 -5.36 5.28
CA ALA A 89 7.07 -4.91 6.51
C ALA A 89 5.71 -5.57 6.72
N VAL A 90 4.98 -5.79 5.63
CA VAL A 90 3.68 -6.46 5.71
C VAL A 90 3.86 -7.87 6.27
N VAL A 91 4.88 -8.58 5.77
CA VAL A 91 5.14 -9.93 6.22
C VAL A 91 5.64 -9.93 7.67
N ARG A 92 6.58 -9.03 7.98
CA ARG A 92 7.16 -8.96 9.31
C ARG A 92 6.11 -8.70 10.39
N MET A 93 5.16 -7.85 10.07
CA MET A 93 4.11 -7.51 11.01
C MET A 93 2.97 -8.53 11.02
N ASN A 94 3.04 -9.52 10.16
CA ASN A 94 2.01 -10.54 10.07
C ASN A 94 0.64 -9.90 9.90
N VAL A 95 0.55 -8.97 8.96
CA VAL A 95 -0.62 -8.13 8.78
C VAL A 95 -1.89 -8.94 8.54
N HIS A 96 -1.80 -10.02 7.75
CA HIS A 96 -2.99 -10.81 7.46
C HIS A 96 -3.59 -11.37 8.74
N ARG A 97 -2.75 -11.86 9.62
CA ARG A 97 -3.26 -12.41 10.86
C ARG A 97 -3.86 -11.34 11.74
N LEU A 98 -3.20 -10.17 11.81
CA LEU A 98 -3.71 -9.09 12.62
C LEU A 98 -5.08 -8.64 12.15
N LEU A 99 -5.24 -8.49 10.84
CA LEU A 99 -6.50 -8.00 10.32
C LEU A 99 -7.60 -9.03 10.34
N THR A 100 -7.28 -10.29 10.19
CA THR A 100 -8.31 -11.31 10.22
C THR A 100 -8.75 -11.65 11.64
N ASN A 101 -7.85 -11.60 12.62
CA ASN A 101 -8.23 -11.93 13.96
C ASN A 101 -8.80 -10.78 14.73
N ASN A 102 -8.56 -9.61 14.25
CA ASN A 102 -8.94 -8.46 14.93
C ASN A 102 -10.36 -8.19 14.74
N GLY A 103 -11.13 -8.40 15.49
CA GLY A 103 -12.43 -8.06 15.25
C GLY A 103 -13.22 -9.12 14.79
N LYS A 104 -13.01 -10.17 15.12
CA LYS A 104 -13.83 -11.11 14.79
C LYS A 104 -14.05 -11.31 13.50
N SER A 105 -13.47 -10.56 12.83
CA SER A 105 -13.74 -10.69 11.48
C SER A 105 -13.15 -11.91 10.96
N ARG A 106 -12.45 -12.65 11.73
CA ARG A 106 -11.92 -13.73 11.19
C ARG A 106 -12.83 -14.61 10.64
N SER A 107 -13.98 -14.59 10.99
CA SER A 107 -14.91 -15.54 10.45
C SER A 107 -15.17 -15.21 9.01
N ILE A 108 -14.88 -14.05 8.59
CA ILE A 108 -15.11 -13.70 7.26
C ILE A 108 -14.28 -14.45 6.33
N TYR A 109 -13.19 -14.91 6.79
CA TYR A 109 -12.31 -15.59 5.92
C TYR A 109 -12.43 -17.04 5.95
N LYS A 110 -13.29 -17.41 6.55
CA LYS A 110 -13.43 -18.71 6.62
C LYS A 110 -13.87 -19.23 5.71
#